data_f859e333e99215c57862e0ddab6df80a
#
_entry.id   f859e333e99215c57862e0ddab6df80a
#
_cell.length_a   1.000
_cell.length_b   1.000
_cell.length_c   1.000
_cell.angle_alpha   90.00
_cell.angle_beta   90.00
_cell.angle_gamma   90.00
#
_symmetry.space_group_name_H-M   'P 1'
#
loop_
_entity.id
_entity.type
_entity.pdbx_description
1 polymer ?
#
loop_
_entity_poly.entity_id
_entity_poly.type
_entity_poly.pdbx_seq_one_letter_code
_entity_poly.pdbx_strand_id
1 'polypeptide(L)'
;DNGPSVQALLEQAAEKLTTQPTPVQGSGRTDAGVHATGQAAHLDVPIHLTATDVMRGLNALLETHQVSVVSAQPVAATFNARFDAVQRSYLYRILARPAPSALRRNAVWHHRAKLDATAMHEAAQTLIGRFDFSSFRAAGCQADSPIRTMDYLSVLQAGDEIHITARARSFLYHQIRNITGSLVQVGMGCLLYTSPSPRDFTE
;
A
#
# COMPACT_ATOMS: atom_id res chain seq x y z
N ASP A 1 -11.25 11.87 14.88
CA ASP A 1 -9.88 11.63 15.39
C ASP A 1 -9.52 10.18 15.10
N ASN A 2 -8.51 9.94 14.27
CA ASN A 2 -8.16 8.59 13.79
C ASN A 2 -7.23 7.82 14.77
N GLY A 3 -7.07 8.31 15.98
CA GLY A 3 -6.13 7.75 16.95
C GLY A 3 -4.65 7.97 16.55
N PRO A 4 -3.69 7.42 17.32
CA PRO A 4 -2.27 7.55 17.02
C PRO A 4 -1.90 6.78 15.74
N SER A 5 -0.99 7.34 14.95
CA SER A 5 -0.45 6.64 13.77
C SER A 5 0.49 5.49 14.20
N VAL A 6 0.69 4.50 13.31
CA VAL A 6 1.68 3.42 13.53
C VAL A 6 3.07 3.99 13.81
N GLN A 7 3.46 5.06 13.13
CA GLN A 7 4.73 5.75 13.37
C GLN A 7 4.79 6.30 14.80
N ALA A 8 3.75 7.00 15.25
CA ALA A 8 3.72 7.56 16.61
C ALA A 8 3.77 6.45 17.69
N LEU A 9 3.09 5.31 17.47
CA LEU A 9 3.16 4.16 18.38
C LEU A 9 4.57 3.57 18.45
N LEU A 10 5.23 3.43 17.30
CA LEU A 10 6.61 2.93 17.23
C LEU A 10 7.59 3.92 17.88
N GLU A 11 7.45 5.23 17.66
CA GLU A 11 8.27 6.25 18.30
C GLU A 11 8.14 6.24 19.82
N GLN A 12 6.90 6.15 20.34
CA GLN A 12 6.65 6.04 21.78
C GLN A 12 7.24 4.76 22.39
N ALA A 13 7.14 3.62 21.68
CA ALA A 13 7.74 2.38 22.12
C ALA A 13 9.27 2.43 22.06
N ALA A 14 9.82 3.01 21.00
CA ALA A 14 11.27 3.18 20.86
C ALA A 14 11.85 4.11 21.94
N GLU A 15 11.18 5.22 22.24
CA GLU A 15 11.58 6.14 23.31
C GLU A 15 11.60 5.45 24.68
N LYS A 16 10.61 4.63 24.99
CA LYS A 16 10.59 3.84 26.23
C LYS A 16 11.72 2.80 26.28
N LEU A 17 12.02 2.17 25.14
CA LEU A 17 13.07 1.16 25.04
C LEU A 17 14.48 1.77 25.18
N THR A 18 14.72 2.91 24.56
CA THR A 18 16.04 3.56 24.48
C THR A 18 16.25 4.61 25.57
N THR A 19 15.20 5.00 26.31
CA THR A 19 15.15 6.09 27.29
C THR A 19 15.52 7.48 26.73
N GLN A 20 15.38 7.65 25.41
CA GLN A 20 15.64 8.91 24.70
C GLN A 20 14.72 9.05 23.50
N PRO A 21 14.43 10.28 23.01
CA PRO A 21 13.65 10.48 21.79
C PRO A 21 14.27 9.71 20.61
N THR A 22 13.51 8.80 20.04
CA THR A 22 13.99 7.92 18.94
C THR A 22 13.03 8.01 17.77
N PRO A 23 13.31 8.88 16.80
CA PRO A 23 12.50 9.03 15.60
C PRO A 23 12.47 7.74 14.78
N VAL A 24 11.30 7.42 14.22
CA VAL A 24 11.10 6.27 13.34
C VAL A 24 10.73 6.75 11.95
N GLN A 25 11.49 6.33 10.94
CA GLN A 25 11.20 6.69 9.56
C GLN A 25 10.77 5.47 8.74
N GLY A 26 9.51 5.45 8.31
CA GLY A 26 8.95 4.40 7.47
C GLY A 26 9.30 4.57 5.98
N SER A 27 9.30 3.47 5.23
CA SER A 27 9.55 3.44 3.78
C SER A 27 8.46 4.13 2.96
N GLY A 28 7.26 4.29 3.52
CA GLY A 28 6.14 4.97 2.89
C GLY A 28 5.04 5.27 3.89
N ARG A 29 4.24 6.29 3.58
CA ARG A 29 3.01 6.58 4.33
C ARG A 29 1.88 5.72 3.78
N THR A 30 1.00 5.27 4.66
CA THR A 30 -0.26 4.61 4.31
C THR A 30 -1.42 5.42 4.91
N ASP A 31 -2.57 5.39 4.23
CA ASP A 31 -3.78 6.05 4.72
C ASP A 31 -4.35 5.31 5.94
N ALA A 32 -5.23 5.98 6.69
CA ALA A 32 -5.96 5.36 7.78
C ALA A 32 -6.73 4.12 7.28
N GLY A 33 -6.66 3.02 8.03
CA GLY A 33 -7.29 1.76 7.68
C GLY A 33 -6.53 0.90 6.65
N VAL A 34 -5.40 1.34 6.13
CA VAL A 34 -4.55 0.51 5.27
C VAL A 34 -3.64 -0.36 6.13
N HIS A 35 -3.72 -1.66 5.94
CA HIS A 35 -2.87 -2.65 6.60
C HIS A 35 -1.54 -2.80 5.85
N ALA A 36 -0.50 -3.20 6.56
CA ALA A 36 0.79 -3.56 5.97
C ALA A 36 1.26 -4.90 6.55
N THR A 37 1.67 -5.83 5.68
CA THR A 37 2.21 -7.13 6.09
C THR A 37 3.73 -7.12 6.20
N GLY A 38 4.39 -6.07 5.68
CA GLY A 38 5.85 -5.98 5.65
C GLY A 38 6.32 -4.55 5.35
N GLN A 39 5.88 -3.57 6.12
CA GLN A 39 6.40 -2.20 6.03
C GLN A 39 7.80 -2.16 6.63
N ALA A 40 8.76 -1.60 5.90
CA ALA A 40 10.10 -1.34 6.43
C ALA A 40 10.17 0.04 7.10
N ALA A 41 10.92 0.13 8.17
CA ALA A 41 11.25 1.37 8.85
C ALA A 41 12.68 1.31 9.36
N HIS A 42 13.31 2.46 9.62
CA HIS A 42 14.59 2.54 10.32
C HIS A 42 14.51 3.48 11.51
N LEU A 43 15.34 3.21 12.48
CA LEU A 43 15.54 4.03 13.69
C LEU A 43 16.97 3.83 14.20
N ASP A 44 17.49 4.83 14.88
CA ASP A 44 18.79 4.74 15.54
C ASP A 44 18.60 4.30 16.99
N VAL A 45 19.38 3.31 17.40
CA VAL A 45 19.33 2.77 18.76
C VAL A 45 20.72 2.73 19.40
N PRO A 46 20.84 2.79 20.76
CA PRO A 46 22.10 2.62 21.45
C PRO A 46 22.81 1.32 21.07
N ILE A 47 24.13 1.36 20.89
CA ILE A 47 24.95 0.25 20.40
C ILE A 47 24.90 -1.02 21.25
N HIS A 48 24.50 -0.91 22.50
CA HIS A 48 24.37 -2.07 23.40
C HIS A 48 23.10 -2.89 23.13
N LEU A 49 22.13 -2.35 22.37
CA LEU A 49 20.91 -3.07 22.01
C LEU A 49 21.14 -3.87 20.72
N THR A 50 20.99 -5.18 20.82
CA THR A 50 21.00 -6.02 19.61
C THR A 50 19.69 -5.90 18.83
N ALA A 51 19.71 -6.29 17.55
CA ALA A 51 18.49 -6.33 16.74
C ALA A 51 17.37 -7.19 17.38
N THR A 52 17.76 -8.27 18.07
CA THR A 52 16.81 -9.12 18.80
C THR A 52 16.22 -8.40 20.00
N ASP A 53 17.01 -7.62 20.73
CA ASP A 53 16.53 -6.84 21.88
C ASP A 53 15.55 -5.76 21.41
N VAL A 54 15.87 -5.07 20.30
CA VAL A 54 14.98 -4.08 19.70
C VAL A 54 13.65 -4.70 19.28
N MET A 55 13.69 -5.82 18.56
CA MET A 55 12.47 -6.50 18.10
C MET A 55 11.59 -6.94 19.29
N ARG A 56 12.20 -7.58 20.30
CA ARG A 56 11.47 -8.08 21.49
C ARG A 56 10.94 -6.94 22.34
N GLY A 57 11.76 -5.92 22.59
CA GLY A 57 11.38 -4.77 23.40
C GLY A 57 10.25 -3.96 22.78
N LEU A 58 10.33 -3.67 21.46
CA LEU A 58 9.23 -2.99 20.74
C LEU A 58 7.95 -3.82 20.78
N ASN A 59 8.00 -5.14 20.53
CA ASN A 59 6.80 -5.97 20.54
C ASN A 59 6.16 -6.04 21.93
N ALA A 60 6.94 -6.12 23.01
CA ALA A 60 6.41 -6.07 24.37
C ALA A 60 5.69 -4.75 24.68
N LEU A 61 6.22 -3.62 24.19
CA LEU A 61 5.62 -2.31 24.38
C LEU A 61 4.42 -2.04 23.46
N LEU A 62 4.29 -2.78 22.36
CA LEU A 62 3.22 -2.67 21.38
C LEU A 62 2.11 -3.72 21.54
N GLU A 63 2.19 -4.60 22.54
CA GLU A 63 1.31 -5.77 22.72
C GLU A 63 -0.19 -5.43 22.67
N THR A 64 -0.58 -4.29 23.19
CA THR A 64 -1.98 -3.84 23.20
C THR A 64 -2.40 -3.16 21.90
N HIS A 65 -1.49 -2.99 20.94
CA HIS A 65 -1.72 -2.32 19.68
C HIS A 65 -1.71 -3.32 18.51
N GLN A 66 -2.40 -3.02 17.43
CA GLN A 66 -2.41 -3.84 16.21
C GLN A 66 -1.16 -3.59 15.36
N VAL A 67 0.02 -3.57 16.00
CA VAL A 67 1.32 -3.33 15.38
C VAL A 67 2.31 -4.35 15.94
N SER A 68 3.07 -5.00 15.05
CA SER A 68 4.13 -5.92 15.44
C SER A 68 5.37 -5.76 14.58
N VAL A 69 6.54 -5.93 15.19
CA VAL A 69 7.83 -5.94 14.52
C VAL A 69 8.19 -7.39 14.21
N VAL A 70 8.11 -7.78 12.94
CA VAL A 70 8.34 -9.16 12.49
C VAL A 70 9.83 -9.52 12.48
N SER A 71 10.68 -8.55 12.13
CA SER A 71 12.13 -8.72 12.09
C SER A 71 12.83 -7.38 12.32
N ALA A 72 14.06 -7.45 12.83
CA ALA A 72 14.97 -6.32 12.92
C ALA A 72 16.37 -6.78 12.51
N GLN A 73 17.14 -5.89 11.88
CA GLN A 73 18.52 -6.15 11.49
C GLN A 73 19.34 -4.86 11.49
N PRO A 74 20.65 -4.93 11.79
CA PRO A 74 21.51 -3.78 11.65
C PRO A 74 21.71 -3.45 10.18
N VAL A 75 21.80 -2.16 9.89
CA VAL A 75 22.05 -1.62 8.54
C VAL A 75 23.14 -0.56 8.60
N ALA A 76 23.69 -0.17 7.45
CA ALA A 76 24.67 0.92 7.38
C ALA A 76 24.03 2.24 7.87
N ALA A 77 24.82 3.10 8.49
CA ALA A 77 24.37 4.40 8.99
C ALA A 77 23.81 5.33 7.88
N THR A 78 24.14 5.05 6.63
CA THR A 78 23.63 5.78 5.44
C THR A 78 22.28 5.26 4.95
N PHE A 79 21.78 4.14 5.50
CA PHE A 79 20.52 3.53 5.06
C PHE A 79 19.32 4.42 5.38
N ASN A 80 18.46 4.57 4.38
CA ASN A 80 17.21 5.30 4.54
C ASN A 80 16.03 4.47 3.99
N ALA A 81 15.15 3.99 4.88
CA ALA A 81 14.02 3.14 4.50
C ALA A 81 13.13 3.74 3.41
N ARG A 82 13.01 5.07 3.33
CA ARG A 82 12.16 5.75 2.35
C ARG A 82 12.83 5.85 0.99
N PHE A 83 14.12 6.24 0.94
CA PHE A 83 14.81 6.55 -0.29
C PHE A 83 15.46 5.31 -0.93
N ASP A 84 15.87 4.34 -0.10
CA ASP A 84 16.47 3.08 -0.56
C ASP A 84 15.43 2.02 -0.91
N ALA A 85 14.14 2.32 -0.68
CA ALA A 85 13.07 1.42 -1.12
C ALA A 85 13.02 1.32 -2.64
N VAL A 86 13.33 0.14 -3.14
CA VAL A 86 13.38 -0.16 -4.59
C VAL A 86 12.01 -0.47 -5.17
N GLN A 87 11.10 -1.00 -4.37
CA GLN A 87 9.75 -1.39 -4.80
C GLN A 87 8.75 -1.26 -3.66
N ARG A 88 7.52 -0.91 -4.00
CA ARG A 88 6.34 -0.98 -3.14
C ARG A 88 5.30 -1.89 -3.79
N SER A 89 4.69 -2.75 -2.97
CA SER A 89 3.65 -3.68 -3.42
C SER A 89 2.37 -3.44 -2.65
N TYR A 90 1.25 -3.37 -3.35
CA TYR A 90 -0.08 -3.25 -2.76
C TYR A 90 -0.96 -4.40 -3.21
N LEU A 91 -1.77 -4.89 -2.27
CA LEU A 91 -2.87 -5.81 -2.53
C LEU A 91 -4.18 -5.13 -2.11
N TYR A 92 -5.03 -4.84 -3.08
CA TYR A 92 -6.39 -4.37 -2.82
C TYR A 92 -7.36 -5.55 -2.95
N ARG A 93 -8.21 -5.76 -1.94
CA ARG A 93 -9.12 -6.91 -1.87
C ARG A 93 -10.56 -6.42 -1.95
N ILE A 94 -11.31 -6.94 -2.90
CA ILE A 94 -12.73 -6.65 -3.08
C ILE A 94 -13.49 -7.94 -2.81
N LEU A 95 -14.46 -7.92 -1.89
CA LEU A 95 -15.39 -9.02 -1.67
C LEU A 95 -16.63 -8.78 -2.55
N ALA A 96 -16.75 -9.53 -3.65
CA ALA A 96 -17.78 -9.35 -4.67
C ALA A 96 -18.92 -10.38 -4.48
N ARG A 97 -19.76 -10.16 -3.48
CA ARG A 97 -20.93 -10.99 -3.19
C ARG A 97 -22.01 -10.20 -2.43
N PRO A 98 -23.30 -10.66 -2.40
CA PRO A 98 -24.37 -9.97 -1.69
C PRO A 98 -24.13 -9.82 -0.19
N ALA A 99 -23.66 -10.87 0.50
CA ALA A 99 -23.45 -10.86 1.94
C ALA A 99 -22.08 -10.28 2.32
N PRO A 100 -21.99 -9.31 3.27
CA PRO A 100 -20.72 -8.77 3.75
C PRO A 100 -19.92 -9.81 4.56
N SER A 101 -18.64 -9.55 4.78
CA SER A 101 -17.81 -10.37 5.66
C SER A 101 -17.82 -9.82 7.08
N ALA A 102 -18.17 -10.65 8.06
CA ALA A 102 -18.03 -10.32 9.48
C ALA A 102 -16.55 -10.35 9.91
N LEU A 103 -15.79 -11.37 9.47
CA LEU A 103 -14.41 -11.60 9.91
C LEU A 103 -13.37 -10.69 9.22
N ARG A 104 -13.65 -10.27 7.98
CA ARG A 104 -12.71 -9.46 7.16
C ARG A 104 -13.24 -8.06 6.89
N ARG A 105 -14.12 -7.56 7.74
CA ARG A 105 -14.82 -6.28 7.60
C ARG A 105 -13.88 -5.10 7.30
N ASN A 106 -12.71 -5.06 7.95
CA ASN A 106 -11.75 -3.96 7.81
C ASN A 106 -10.61 -4.29 6.82
N ALA A 107 -10.64 -5.46 6.17
CA ALA A 107 -9.57 -5.92 5.28
C ALA A 107 -10.02 -6.09 3.83
N VAL A 108 -11.30 -5.91 3.53
CA VAL A 108 -11.86 -6.02 2.18
C VAL A 108 -12.83 -4.89 1.89
N TRP A 109 -12.86 -4.43 0.66
CA TRP A 109 -13.95 -3.59 0.17
C TRP A 109 -15.12 -4.47 -0.25
N HIS A 110 -16.25 -4.38 0.45
CA HIS A 110 -17.43 -5.13 0.10
C HIS A 110 -18.16 -4.49 -1.08
N HIS A 111 -18.35 -5.26 -2.15
CA HIS A 111 -19.13 -4.90 -3.33
C HIS A 111 -20.25 -5.93 -3.54
N ARG A 112 -21.51 -5.48 -3.57
CA ARG A 112 -22.67 -6.40 -3.57
C ARG A 112 -22.88 -7.14 -4.88
N ALA A 113 -22.54 -6.52 -6.01
CA ALA A 113 -22.67 -7.11 -7.32
C ALA A 113 -21.44 -7.97 -7.66
N LYS A 114 -21.65 -8.94 -8.56
CA LYS A 114 -20.54 -9.64 -9.21
C LYS A 114 -19.80 -8.66 -10.11
N LEU A 115 -18.50 -8.87 -10.22
CA LEU A 115 -17.62 -8.09 -11.08
C LEU A 115 -16.94 -9.06 -12.07
N ASP A 116 -16.75 -8.62 -13.30
CA ASP A 116 -15.98 -9.35 -14.29
C ASP A 116 -14.47 -9.11 -14.06
N ALA A 117 -13.84 -10.05 -13.37
CA ALA A 117 -12.41 -9.97 -13.06
C ALA A 117 -11.53 -10.08 -14.32
N THR A 118 -11.99 -10.73 -15.38
CA THR A 118 -11.28 -10.86 -16.65
C THR A 118 -11.22 -9.51 -17.36
N ALA A 119 -12.36 -8.85 -17.53
CA ALA A 119 -12.42 -7.51 -18.10
C ALA A 119 -11.61 -6.50 -17.28
N MET A 120 -11.69 -6.58 -15.94
CA MET A 120 -10.85 -5.77 -15.05
C MET A 120 -9.35 -6.03 -15.28
N HIS A 121 -8.95 -7.29 -15.47
CA HIS A 121 -7.54 -7.65 -15.71
C HIS A 121 -7.06 -7.10 -17.05
N GLU A 122 -7.82 -7.27 -18.12
CA GLU A 122 -7.50 -6.74 -19.45
C GLU A 122 -7.32 -5.22 -19.43
N ALA A 123 -8.23 -4.51 -18.77
CA ALA A 123 -8.11 -3.07 -18.59
C ALA A 123 -6.86 -2.70 -17.76
N ALA A 124 -6.55 -3.46 -16.71
CA ALA A 124 -5.37 -3.22 -15.89
C ALA A 124 -4.06 -3.33 -16.67
N GLN A 125 -3.97 -4.25 -17.67
CA GLN A 125 -2.75 -4.45 -18.46
C GLN A 125 -2.32 -3.19 -19.23
N THR A 126 -3.25 -2.32 -19.59
CA THR A 126 -2.94 -1.09 -20.32
C THR A 126 -2.30 0.00 -19.47
N LEU A 127 -2.36 -0.17 -18.15
CA LEU A 127 -1.73 0.74 -17.20
C LEU A 127 -0.30 0.30 -16.80
N ILE A 128 0.19 -0.82 -17.34
CA ILE A 128 1.56 -1.29 -17.10
C ILE A 128 2.52 -0.54 -18.01
N GLY A 129 3.53 0.07 -17.43
CA GLY A 129 4.51 0.88 -18.13
C GLY A 129 4.68 2.26 -17.52
N ARG A 130 5.35 3.15 -18.26
CA ARG A 130 5.61 4.52 -17.83
C ARG A 130 4.58 5.47 -18.47
N PHE A 131 3.69 6.01 -17.65
CA PHE A 131 2.61 6.89 -18.08
C PHE A 131 2.44 8.10 -17.16
N ASP A 132 1.69 9.08 -17.66
CA ASP A 132 1.14 10.15 -16.84
C ASP A 132 -0.12 9.65 -16.13
N PHE A 133 -0.05 9.55 -14.79
CA PHE A 133 -1.15 9.12 -13.94
C PHE A 133 -1.92 10.29 -13.30
N SER A 134 -1.95 11.46 -13.93
CA SER A 134 -2.70 12.63 -13.45
C SER A 134 -4.16 12.31 -13.15
N SER A 135 -4.83 11.53 -14.00
CA SER A 135 -6.24 11.10 -13.82
C SER A 135 -6.45 10.23 -12.59
N PHE A 136 -5.41 9.58 -12.06
CA PHE A 136 -5.43 8.74 -10.87
C PHE A 136 -4.81 9.41 -9.65
N ARG A 137 -4.44 10.69 -9.76
CA ARG A 137 -3.84 11.49 -8.70
C ARG A 137 -4.93 12.15 -7.88
N ALA A 138 -4.95 11.94 -6.56
CA ALA A 138 -5.88 12.65 -5.68
C ALA A 138 -5.44 14.10 -5.42
N ALA A 139 -6.39 14.95 -5.09
CA ALA A 139 -6.13 16.31 -4.63
C ALA A 139 -5.22 16.29 -3.39
N GLY A 140 -4.31 17.26 -3.29
CA GLY A 140 -3.34 17.33 -2.19
C GLY A 140 -2.11 16.41 -2.34
N CYS A 141 -1.94 15.74 -3.48
CA CYS A 141 -0.73 14.99 -3.77
C CYS A 141 0.49 15.94 -3.86
N GLN A 142 1.49 15.71 -3.04
CA GLN A 142 2.72 16.51 -2.95
C GLN A 142 3.81 16.12 -3.96
N ALA A 143 3.52 15.18 -4.87
CA ALA A 143 4.50 14.76 -5.86
C ALA A 143 4.61 15.81 -6.98
N ASP A 144 5.84 16.20 -7.33
CA ASP A 144 6.13 17.20 -8.37
C ASP A 144 5.69 16.73 -9.76
N SER A 145 5.87 15.45 -10.07
CA SER A 145 5.53 14.88 -11.36
C SER A 145 4.46 13.79 -11.21
N PRO A 146 3.43 13.74 -12.09
CA PRO A 146 2.45 12.67 -12.14
C PRO A 146 2.97 11.42 -12.86
N ILE A 147 4.12 11.49 -13.52
CA ILE A 147 4.68 10.36 -14.27
C ILE A 147 5.15 9.28 -13.30
N ARG A 148 4.68 8.05 -13.49
CA ARG A 148 5.07 6.86 -12.73
C ARG A 148 5.28 5.69 -13.69
N THR A 149 6.09 4.74 -13.24
CA THR A 149 6.22 3.45 -13.91
C THR A 149 5.49 2.43 -13.08
N MET A 150 4.46 1.81 -13.65
CA MET A 150 3.76 0.67 -13.07
C MET A 150 4.46 -0.59 -13.56
N ASP A 151 5.17 -1.27 -12.65
CA ASP A 151 5.94 -2.48 -13.01
C ASP A 151 5.04 -3.71 -13.14
N TYR A 152 3.96 -3.74 -12.37
CA TYR A 152 3.03 -4.86 -12.35
C TYR A 152 1.66 -4.40 -11.86
N LEU A 153 0.62 -4.84 -12.57
CA LEU A 153 -0.76 -4.67 -12.15
C LEU A 153 -1.57 -5.88 -12.61
N SER A 154 -2.18 -6.60 -11.68
CA SER A 154 -2.97 -7.79 -12.00
C SER A 154 -4.27 -7.80 -11.23
N VAL A 155 -5.28 -8.41 -11.82
CA VAL A 155 -6.56 -8.69 -11.18
C VAL A 155 -6.81 -10.18 -11.24
N LEU A 156 -7.12 -10.79 -10.11
CA LEU A 156 -7.34 -12.23 -9.98
C LEU A 156 -8.62 -12.50 -9.18
N GLN A 157 -9.47 -13.38 -9.69
CA GLN A 157 -10.60 -13.92 -8.94
C GLN A 157 -10.11 -14.98 -7.96
N ALA A 158 -10.43 -14.84 -6.70
CA ALA A 158 -10.08 -15.78 -5.61
C ALA A 158 -11.35 -16.12 -4.80
N GLY A 159 -12.12 -17.08 -5.29
CA GLY A 159 -13.44 -17.38 -4.75
C GLY A 159 -14.40 -16.18 -4.89
N ASP A 160 -14.97 -15.71 -3.77
CA ASP A 160 -15.81 -14.51 -3.73
C ASP A 160 -15.03 -13.20 -3.71
N GLU A 161 -13.69 -13.26 -3.67
CA GLU A 161 -12.86 -12.08 -3.66
C GLU A 161 -12.19 -11.81 -5.01
N ILE A 162 -11.97 -10.55 -5.30
CA ILE A 162 -11.11 -10.09 -6.38
C ILE A 162 -9.89 -9.43 -5.74
N HIS A 163 -8.72 -9.88 -6.12
CA HIS A 163 -7.43 -9.40 -5.66
C HIS A 163 -6.78 -8.55 -6.76
N ILE A 164 -6.51 -7.29 -6.48
CA ILE A 164 -5.79 -6.38 -7.36
C ILE A 164 -4.40 -6.18 -6.75
N THR A 165 -3.37 -6.69 -7.43
CA THR A 165 -1.98 -6.55 -7.01
C THR A 165 -1.27 -5.53 -7.88
N ALA A 166 -0.64 -4.54 -7.26
CA ALA A 166 0.12 -3.50 -7.94
C ALA A 166 1.54 -3.42 -7.39
N ARG A 167 2.54 -3.24 -8.27
CA ARG A 167 3.95 -3.04 -7.90
C ARG A 167 4.54 -1.89 -8.70
N ALA A 168 5.24 -1.01 -8.03
CA ALA A 168 5.98 0.11 -8.62
C ALA A 168 7.05 0.58 -7.64
N ARG A 169 8.04 1.32 -8.13
CA ARG A 169 9.00 2.00 -7.26
C ARG A 169 8.31 3.02 -6.33
N SER A 170 7.32 3.75 -6.84
CA SER A 170 6.55 4.71 -6.06
C SER A 170 5.16 4.90 -6.66
N PHE A 171 4.23 5.35 -5.85
CA PHE A 171 2.86 5.67 -6.24
C PHE A 171 2.52 7.11 -5.90
N LEU A 172 1.57 7.69 -6.64
CA LEU A 172 0.94 8.95 -6.29
C LEU A 172 -0.04 8.76 -5.12
N TYR A 173 -0.38 9.84 -4.47
CA TYR A 173 -1.38 9.83 -3.40
C TYR A 173 -2.71 9.29 -3.92
N HIS A 174 -3.25 8.27 -3.25
CA HIS A 174 -4.46 7.51 -3.59
C HIS A 174 -4.45 6.82 -4.98
N GLN A 175 -3.32 6.72 -5.68
CA GLN A 175 -3.27 6.18 -7.04
C GLN A 175 -3.92 4.79 -7.15
N ILE A 176 -3.55 3.84 -6.28
CA ILE A 176 -4.11 2.48 -6.33
C ILE A 176 -5.60 2.47 -6.01
N ARG A 177 -6.05 3.29 -5.08
CA ARG A 177 -7.47 3.43 -4.75
C ARG A 177 -8.28 3.91 -5.96
N ASN A 178 -7.79 4.92 -6.68
CA ASN A 178 -8.45 5.49 -7.85
C ASN A 178 -8.45 4.50 -9.03
N ILE A 179 -7.31 3.83 -9.30
CA ILE A 179 -7.24 2.74 -10.29
C ILE A 179 -8.23 1.63 -9.95
N THR A 180 -8.30 1.19 -8.69
CA THR A 180 -9.25 0.16 -8.26
C THR A 180 -10.69 0.60 -8.52
N GLY A 181 -11.04 1.85 -8.19
CA GLY A 181 -12.38 2.39 -8.48
C GLY A 181 -12.74 2.34 -9.96
N SER A 182 -11.82 2.73 -10.84
CA SER A 182 -12.02 2.67 -12.30
C SER A 182 -12.14 1.22 -12.79
N LEU A 183 -11.31 0.31 -12.30
CA LEU A 183 -11.38 -1.11 -12.66
C LEU A 183 -12.71 -1.74 -12.22
N VAL A 184 -13.28 -1.33 -11.08
CA VAL A 184 -14.61 -1.79 -10.65
C VAL A 184 -15.69 -1.32 -11.63
N GLN A 185 -15.62 -0.10 -12.17
CA GLN A 185 -16.55 0.36 -13.19
C GLN A 185 -16.47 -0.48 -14.47
N VAL A 186 -15.26 -0.90 -14.87
CA VAL A 186 -15.08 -1.86 -15.97
C VAL A 186 -15.70 -3.20 -15.64
N GLY A 187 -15.43 -3.75 -14.44
CA GLY A 187 -16.00 -5.03 -14.00
C GLY A 187 -17.52 -5.05 -13.87
N MET A 188 -18.16 -3.89 -13.69
CA MET A 188 -19.62 -3.72 -13.74
C MET A 188 -20.16 -3.55 -15.16
N GLY A 189 -19.32 -3.46 -16.18
CA GLY A 189 -19.72 -3.16 -17.55
C GLY A 189 -20.15 -1.70 -17.78
N CYS A 190 -19.91 -0.81 -16.81
CA CYS A 190 -20.25 0.62 -16.93
C CYS A 190 -19.26 1.39 -17.81
N LEU A 191 -18.00 0.91 -17.90
CA LEU A 191 -16.98 1.42 -18.78
C LEU A 191 -16.58 0.31 -19.76
N LEU A 192 -16.82 0.54 -21.04
CA LEU A 192 -16.27 -0.31 -22.10
C LEU A 192 -14.80 0.08 -22.27
N TYR A 193 -13.89 -0.85 -21.97
CA TYR A 193 -12.51 -0.70 -22.35
C TYR A 193 -12.42 -0.93 -23.88
N THR A 194 -12.41 0.16 -24.63
CA THR A 194 -11.97 0.11 -26.02
C THR A 194 -10.46 0.34 -26.03
N SER A 195 -9.70 -0.62 -26.58
CA SER A 195 -8.28 -0.40 -26.89
C SER A 195 -8.15 0.94 -27.61
N PRO A 196 -7.18 1.81 -27.24
CA PRO A 196 -7.00 3.07 -27.95
C PRO A 196 -6.83 2.78 -29.44
N SER A 197 -7.65 3.45 -30.26
CA SER A 197 -7.58 3.32 -31.71
C SER A 197 -6.18 3.72 -32.15
N PRO A 198 -5.58 3.05 -33.16
CA PRO A 198 -4.32 3.51 -33.75
C PRO A 198 -4.32 4.97 -34.23
N ARG A 199 -5.50 5.60 -34.31
CA ARG A 199 -5.67 7.01 -34.66
C ARG A 199 -5.38 8.00 -33.54
N ASP A 200 -5.31 7.52 -32.28
CA ASP A 200 -5.06 8.37 -31.10
C ASP A 200 -3.56 8.64 -30.88
N PHE A 201 -2.69 8.11 -31.75
CA PHE A 201 -1.24 8.27 -31.68
C PHE A 201 -0.64 9.08 -32.86
N THR A 202 -1.49 9.75 -33.65
CA THR A 202 -1.03 10.67 -34.70
C THR A 202 -1.33 12.10 -34.30
N GLU A 203 -0.40 12.70 -33.51
CA GLU A 203 0.03 14.10 -33.60
C GLU A 203 1.38 14.28 -32.95
#